data_e9c92b788e4ac7cc376b9596417e55ce
#
_entry.id   e9c92b788e4ac7cc376b9596417e55ce
#
_cell.length_a   1.000
_cell.length_b   1.000
_cell.length_c   1.000
_cell.angle_alpha   90.00
_cell.angle_beta   90.00
_cell.angle_gamma   90.00
#
_symmetry.space_group_name_H-M   'P 1'
#
loop_
_entity.id
_entity.type
_entity.pdbx_description
1 polymer ?
#
loop_
_entity_poly.entity_id
_entity_poly.type
_entity_poly.pdbx_seq_one_letter_code
_entity_poly.pdbx_strand_id
1 'polypeptide(L)'
;PGQALLEALLALPLVLPPSVLGFYLLIGLGPNGPGGWLAQWGGVRSLAFSFTGLVIGSLVYSLPFVLQPLKNAFAAIETRQLDMAAVSGARPMDRFFSLVIPQARHGYASAVILGIAHTLGEFGVVLMIGGSLAGETRVASVALYEHVEAGDYASAHRLAAVLLVVSVLMLWALFRWQRKQQS
;
A
#
# COMPACT_ATOMS: atom_id res chain seq x y z
N PRO A 1 -14.64 -9.79 20.16
CA PRO A 1 -13.36 -9.26 20.66
C PRO A 1 -12.22 -9.42 19.62
N GLY A 2 -12.18 -10.52 18.87
CA GLY A 2 -11.13 -10.75 17.87
C GLY A 2 -11.14 -9.81 16.69
N GLN A 3 -12.32 -9.36 16.25
CA GLN A 3 -12.45 -8.45 15.12
C GLN A 3 -11.83 -7.07 15.40
N ALA A 4 -12.06 -6.52 16.60
CA ALA A 4 -11.47 -5.23 16.99
C ALA A 4 -9.93 -5.29 17.06
N LEU A 5 -9.38 -6.41 17.55
CA LEU A 5 -7.94 -6.62 17.56
C LEU A 5 -7.36 -6.71 16.14
N LEU A 6 -8.03 -7.44 15.25
CA LEU A 6 -7.61 -7.53 13.84
C LEU A 6 -7.65 -6.16 13.15
N GLU A 7 -8.71 -5.39 13.36
CA GLU A 7 -8.82 -4.02 12.83
C GLU A 7 -7.71 -3.11 13.39
N ALA A 8 -7.41 -3.20 14.67
CA ALA A 8 -6.32 -2.45 15.28
C ALA A 8 -4.96 -2.83 14.69
N LEU A 9 -4.69 -4.13 14.51
CA LEU A 9 -3.44 -4.60 13.89
C LEU A 9 -3.30 -4.14 12.44
N LEU A 10 -4.37 -4.19 11.66
CA LEU A 10 -4.37 -3.71 10.27
C LEU A 10 -4.21 -2.19 10.16
N ALA A 11 -4.65 -1.44 11.18
CA ALA A 11 -4.51 0.01 11.24
C ALA A 11 -3.20 0.48 11.88
N LEU A 12 -2.41 -0.40 12.49
CA LEU A 12 -1.14 -0.06 13.15
C LEU A 12 -0.20 0.81 12.30
N PRO A 13 -0.02 0.55 10.99
CA PRO A 13 0.85 1.37 10.16
C PRO A 13 0.43 2.84 10.05
N LEU A 14 -0.84 3.19 10.34
CA LEU A 14 -1.30 4.59 10.32
C LEU A 14 -0.84 5.38 11.55
N VAL A 15 -0.56 4.70 12.66
CA VAL A 15 -0.27 5.33 13.95
C VAL A 15 1.20 5.21 14.31
N LEU A 16 1.83 4.09 13.95
CA LEU A 16 3.24 3.86 14.24
C LEU A 16 4.14 4.79 13.42
N PRO A 17 5.20 5.36 14.03
CA PRO A 17 6.24 6.00 13.26
C PRO A 17 6.83 5.03 12.21
N PRO A 18 7.06 5.49 10.97
CA PRO A 18 7.59 4.64 9.90
C PRO A 18 8.90 3.92 10.28
N SER A 19 9.76 4.59 11.07
CA SER A 19 11.01 4.01 11.58
C SER A 19 10.78 2.83 12.53
N VAL A 20 9.74 2.88 13.37
CA VAL A 20 9.41 1.78 14.30
C VAL A 20 8.92 0.56 13.52
N LEU A 21 7.99 0.77 12.58
CA LEU A 21 7.52 -0.32 11.73
C LEU A 21 8.67 -0.90 10.88
N GLY A 22 9.47 -0.03 10.26
CA GLY A 22 10.65 -0.43 9.48
C GLY A 22 11.65 -1.24 10.28
N PHE A 23 11.89 -0.88 11.55
CA PHE A 23 12.75 -1.63 12.44
C PHE A 23 12.23 -3.05 12.72
N TYR A 24 10.95 -3.20 13.04
CA TYR A 24 10.38 -4.53 13.26
C TYR A 24 10.33 -5.37 11.98
N LEU A 25 10.08 -4.75 10.83
CA LEU A 25 10.16 -5.42 9.54
C LEU A 25 11.60 -5.83 9.21
N LEU A 26 12.58 -4.99 9.52
CA LEU A 26 14.00 -5.32 9.34
C LEU A 26 14.39 -6.58 10.16
N ILE A 27 13.97 -6.66 11.42
CA ILE A 27 14.20 -7.86 12.25
C ILE A 27 13.44 -9.06 11.67
N GLY A 28 12.17 -8.87 11.31
CA GLY A 28 11.33 -9.93 10.81
C GLY A 28 11.79 -10.50 9.46
N LEU A 29 12.30 -9.65 8.55
CA LEU A 29 12.82 -10.05 7.23
C LEU A 29 14.31 -10.42 7.28
N GLY A 30 14.99 -10.14 8.38
CA GLY A 30 16.39 -10.45 8.60
C GLY A 30 16.68 -11.95 8.71
N PRO A 31 17.98 -12.34 8.73
CA PRO A 31 18.39 -13.74 8.69
C PRO A 31 17.91 -14.57 9.89
N ASN A 32 17.72 -13.93 11.03
CA ASN A 32 17.28 -14.58 12.29
C ASN A 32 15.75 -14.47 12.50
N GLY A 33 15.04 -13.82 11.60
CA GLY A 33 13.58 -13.68 11.63
C GLY A 33 12.86 -14.70 10.74
N PRO A 34 11.52 -14.70 10.75
CA PRO A 34 10.72 -15.58 9.88
C PRO A 34 10.99 -15.34 8.39
N GLY A 35 11.36 -14.13 7.98
CA GLY A 35 11.76 -13.82 6.61
C GLY A 35 13.08 -14.48 6.21
N GLY A 36 14.02 -14.68 7.14
CA GLY A 36 15.24 -15.43 6.89
C GLY A 36 14.96 -16.91 6.60
N TRP A 37 14.04 -17.51 7.35
CA TRP A 37 13.59 -18.87 7.07
C TRP A 37 12.94 -19.00 5.68
N LEU A 38 12.06 -18.07 5.30
CA LEU A 38 11.48 -18.04 3.96
C LEU A 38 12.51 -17.78 2.86
N ALA A 39 13.51 -16.93 3.14
CA ALA A 39 14.58 -16.58 2.20
C ALA A 39 15.44 -17.81 1.83
N GLN A 40 15.68 -18.73 2.79
CA GLN A 40 16.45 -19.94 2.55
C GLN A 40 15.83 -20.84 1.46
N TRP A 41 14.50 -20.84 1.32
CA TRP A 41 13.82 -21.58 0.24
C TRP A 41 14.12 -20.97 -1.14
N GLY A 42 14.41 -19.66 -1.20
CA GLY A 42 14.86 -18.98 -2.40
C GLY A 42 16.39 -18.95 -2.58
N GLY A 43 17.15 -19.66 -1.75
CA GLY A 43 18.61 -19.72 -1.82
C GLY A 43 19.34 -18.46 -1.33
N VAL A 44 18.64 -17.55 -0.62
CA VAL A 44 19.20 -16.31 -0.05
C VAL A 44 19.13 -16.35 1.48
N ARG A 45 20.04 -15.61 2.15
CA ARG A 45 20.12 -15.61 3.62
C ARG A 45 19.11 -14.72 4.31
N SER A 46 18.61 -13.70 3.61
CA SER A 46 17.76 -12.65 4.19
C SER A 46 16.90 -12.01 3.12
N LEU A 47 15.68 -11.61 3.47
CA LEU A 47 14.85 -10.73 2.67
C LEU A 47 15.12 -9.25 2.95
N ALA A 48 15.71 -8.91 4.12
CA ALA A 48 16.17 -7.55 4.38
C ALA A 48 17.27 -7.16 3.37
N PHE A 49 17.30 -5.90 3.00
CA PHE A 49 18.21 -5.33 2.00
C PHE A 49 18.07 -5.96 0.60
N SER A 50 16.88 -6.44 0.26
CA SER A 50 16.54 -6.96 -1.07
C SER A 50 15.30 -6.27 -1.64
N PHE A 51 15.15 -6.32 -2.96
CA PHE A 51 13.94 -5.80 -3.62
C PHE A 51 12.67 -6.50 -3.13
N THR A 52 12.73 -7.80 -2.90
CA THR A 52 11.60 -8.57 -2.35
C THR A 52 11.22 -8.08 -0.95
N GLY A 53 12.21 -7.82 -0.10
CA GLY A 53 11.98 -7.24 1.23
C GLY A 53 11.34 -5.86 1.16
N LEU A 54 11.77 -5.00 0.22
CA LEU A 54 11.13 -3.71 -0.02
C LEU A 54 9.66 -3.86 -0.40
N VAL A 55 9.34 -4.77 -1.34
CA VAL A 55 7.95 -5.02 -1.77
C VAL A 55 7.10 -5.48 -0.58
N ILE A 56 7.59 -6.42 0.23
CA ILE A 56 6.87 -6.89 1.42
C ILE A 56 6.63 -5.75 2.41
N GLY A 57 7.67 -4.97 2.70
CA GLY A 57 7.56 -3.83 3.62
C GLY A 57 6.58 -2.78 3.14
N SER A 58 6.66 -2.41 1.85
CA SER A 58 5.74 -1.46 1.23
C SER A 58 4.29 -1.97 1.24
N LEU A 59 4.06 -3.25 0.97
CA LEU A 59 2.73 -3.85 1.08
C LEU A 59 2.16 -3.76 2.49
N VAL A 60 2.96 -4.11 3.52
CA VAL A 60 2.52 -4.04 4.92
C VAL A 60 2.22 -2.60 5.33
N TYR A 61 3.09 -1.66 4.96
CA TYR A 61 2.95 -0.25 5.34
C TYR A 61 1.79 0.43 4.59
N SER A 62 1.58 0.10 3.31
CA SER A 62 0.51 0.67 2.50
C SER A 62 -0.85 -0.03 2.71
N LEU A 63 -0.88 -1.14 3.44
CA LEU A 63 -2.09 -1.95 3.63
C LEU A 63 -3.32 -1.15 4.09
N PRO A 64 -3.26 -0.29 5.14
CA PRO A 64 -4.43 0.47 5.58
C PRO A 64 -4.93 1.46 4.53
N PHE A 65 -4.05 2.04 3.71
CA PHE A 65 -4.43 2.97 2.62
C PHE A 65 -5.20 2.28 1.51
N VAL A 66 -5.00 0.98 1.33
CA VAL A 66 -5.75 0.13 0.40
C VAL A 66 -7.04 -0.39 1.04
N LEU A 67 -6.97 -0.82 2.31
CA LEU A 67 -8.11 -1.43 2.98
C LEU A 67 -9.22 -0.44 3.33
N GLN A 68 -8.89 0.80 3.72
CA GLN A 68 -9.90 1.78 4.11
C GLN A 68 -10.89 2.12 2.98
N PRO A 69 -10.46 2.47 1.75
CA PRO A 69 -11.39 2.69 0.65
C PRO A 69 -12.24 1.47 0.31
N LEU A 70 -11.64 0.27 0.37
CA LEU A 70 -12.36 -0.98 0.13
C LEU A 70 -13.42 -1.23 1.19
N LYS A 71 -13.05 -1.09 2.48
CA LYS A 71 -13.99 -1.23 3.61
C LYS A 71 -15.18 -0.27 3.46
N ASN A 72 -14.90 0.99 3.14
CA ASN A 72 -15.95 1.99 2.94
C ASN A 72 -16.85 1.66 1.74
N ALA A 73 -16.27 1.19 0.64
CA ALA A 73 -17.04 0.81 -0.55
C ALA A 73 -17.95 -0.40 -0.29
N PHE A 74 -17.46 -1.40 0.44
CA PHE A 74 -18.28 -2.56 0.82
C PHE A 74 -19.36 -2.19 1.83
N ALA A 75 -19.06 -1.32 2.81
CA ALA A 75 -20.02 -0.85 3.79
C ALA A 75 -21.15 0.02 3.18
N ALA A 76 -20.90 0.66 2.05
CA ALA A 76 -21.88 1.46 1.32
C ALA A 76 -22.91 0.63 0.54
N ILE A 77 -22.69 -0.69 0.40
CA ILE A 77 -23.63 -1.57 -0.32
C ILE A 77 -24.85 -1.84 0.57
N GLU A 78 -26.02 -1.49 0.05
CA GLU A 78 -27.28 -1.69 0.76
C GLU A 78 -27.61 -3.18 0.95
N THR A 79 -27.75 -3.61 2.19
CA THR A 79 -28.13 -4.97 2.55
C THR A 79 -29.44 -5.39 1.85
N ARG A 80 -30.39 -4.44 1.69
CA ARG A 80 -31.66 -4.68 1.00
C ARG A 80 -31.51 -5.21 -0.41
N GLN A 81 -30.52 -4.72 -1.17
CA GLN A 81 -30.25 -5.20 -2.54
C GLN A 81 -29.76 -6.66 -2.51
N LEU A 82 -28.90 -7.01 -1.54
CA LEU A 82 -28.42 -8.37 -1.35
C LEU A 82 -29.54 -9.33 -0.93
N ASP A 83 -30.45 -8.86 -0.10
CA ASP A 83 -31.60 -9.65 0.38
C ASP A 83 -32.61 -9.88 -0.76
N MET A 84 -32.90 -8.85 -1.56
CA MET A 84 -33.77 -8.97 -2.74
C MET A 84 -33.22 -10.00 -3.74
N ALA A 85 -31.91 -9.95 -4.02
CA ALA A 85 -31.28 -10.92 -4.90
C ALA A 85 -31.32 -12.34 -4.31
N ALA A 86 -31.18 -12.47 -2.96
CA ALA A 86 -31.32 -13.75 -2.29
C ALA A 86 -32.72 -14.38 -2.43
N VAL A 87 -33.76 -13.56 -2.23
CA VAL A 87 -35.15 -13.97 -2.41
C VAL A 87 -35.43 -14.38 -3.85
N SER A 88 -34.78 -13.74 -4.82
CA SER A 88 -34.85 -14.08 -6.26
C SER A 88 -34.05 -15.36 -6.62
N GLY A 89 -33.45 -16.06 -5.63
CA GLY A 89 -32.75 -17.32 -5.84
C GLY A 89 -31.27 -17.19 -6.20
N ALA A 90 -30.68 -15.97 -6.17
CA ALA A 90 -29.27 -15.77 -6.45
C ALA A 90 -28.38 -16.37 -5.35
N ARG A 91 -27.41 -17.20 -5.76
CA ARG A 91 -26.42 -17.80 -4.86
C ARG A 91 -25.50 -16.74 -4.25
N PRO A 92 -24.86 -16.97 -3.11
CA PRO A 92 -23.94 -16.01 -2.49
C PRO A 92 -22.82 -15.54 -3.45
N MET A 93 -22.26 -16.44 -4.24
CA MET A 93 -21.22 -16.11 -5.24
C MET A 93 -21.79 -15.26 -6.39
N ASP A 94 -22.99 -15.54 -6.86
CA ASP A 94 -23.63 -14.75 -7.93
C ASP A 94 -23.87 -13.32 -7.44
N ARG A 95 -24.35 -13.15 -6.20
CA ARG A 95 -24.52 -11.82 -5.57
C ARG A 95 -23.19 -11.10 -5.40
N PHE A 96 -22.13 -11.82 -5.01
CA PHE A 96 -20.79 -11.23 -4.85
C PHE A 96 -20.26 -10.69 -6.17
N PHE A 97 -20.24 -11.49 -7.24
CA PHE A 97 -19.69 -11.08 -8.52
C PHE A 97 -20.61 -10.13 -9.31
N SER A 98 -21.95 -10.26 -9.19
CA SER A 98 -22.89 -9.47 -9.98
C SER A 98 -23.33 -8.17 -9.31
N LEU A 99 -23.27 -8.08 -7.96
CA LEU A 99 -23.71 -6.89 -7.22
C LEU A 99 -22.56 -6.25 -6.44
N VAL A 100 -21.86 -7.03 -5.59
CA VAL A 100 -20.86 -6.47 -4.66
C VAL A 100 -19.66 -5.91 -5.43
N ILE A 101 -19.02 -6.70 -6.28
CA ILE A 101 -17.83 -6.27 -7.05
C ILE A 101 -18.13 -5.06 -7.93
N PRO A 102 -19.19 -5.05 -8.77
CA PRO A 102 -19.48 -3.90 -9.63
C PRO A 102 -19.81 -2.63 -8.85
N GLN A 103 -20.50 -2.74 -7.71
CA GLN A 103 -20.83 -1.58 -6.88
C GLN A 103 -19.61 -1.03 -6.15
N ALA A 104 -18.70 -1.91 -5.70
CA ALA A 104 -17.46 -1.52 -5.01
C ALA A 104 -16.36 -0.97 -5.95
N ARG A 105 -16.59 -0.89 -7.27
CA ARG A 105 -15.57 -0.47 -8.27
C ARG A 105 -14.85 0.83 -7.94
N HIS A 106 -15.56 1.80 -7.34
CA HIS A 106 -14.98 3.07 -6.90
C HIS A 106 -13.98 2.89 -5.76
N GLY A 107 -14.29 1.98 -4.83
CA GLY A 107 -13.38 1.61 -3.76
C GLY A 107 -12.11 0.96 -4.27
N TYR A 108 -12.20 0.06 -5.25
CA TYR A 108 -11.02 -0.55 -5.87
C TYR A 108 -10.12 0.47 -6.53
N ALA A 109 -10.67 1.39 -7.33
CA ALA A 109 -9.86 2.42 -7.97
C ALA A 109 -9.21 3.36 -6.94
N SER A 110 -9.95 3.75 -5.91
CA SER A 110 -9.40 4.56 -4.81
C SER A 110 -8.30 3.82 -4.08
N ALA A 111 -8.49 2.54 -3.77
CA ALA A 111 -7.51 1.70 -3.10
C ALA A 111 -6.21 1.57 -3.90
N VAL A 112 -6.31 1.32 -5.21
CA VAL A 112 -5.13 1.21 -6.09
C VAL A 112 -4.37 2.53 -6.13
N ILE A 113 -5.07 3.64 -6.39
CA ILE A 113 -4.41 4.94 -6.54
C ILE A 113 -3.80 5.41 -5.22
N LEU A 114 -4.52 5.27 -4.11
CA LEU A 114 -3.99 5.66 -2.79
C LEU A 114 -2.84 4.75 -2.36
N GLY A 115 -2.91 3.44 -2.63
CA GLY A 115 -1.80 2.53 -2.37
C GLY A 115 -0.54 2.91 -3.13
N ILE A 116 -0.66 3.17 -4.45
CA ILE A 116 0.48 3.60 -5.27
C ILE A 116 1.00 4.97 -4.82
N ALA A 117 0.12 5.94 -4.58
CA ALA A 117 0.50 7.28 -4.14
C ALA A 117 1.24 7.25 -2.80
N HIS A 118 0.77 6.42 -1.85
CA HIS A 118 1.44 6.21 -0.57
C HIS A 118 2.84 5.58 -0.76
N THR A 119 2.94 4.52 -1.57
CA THR A 119 4.21 3.84 -1.82
C THR A 119 5.25 4.75 -2.52
N LEU A 120 4.81 5.65 -3.41
CA LEU A 120 5.72 6.63 -4.05
C LEU A 120 6.33 7.61 -3.05
N GLY A 121 5.59 8.00 -2.02
CA GLY A 121 6.06 8.91 -0.97
C GLY A 121 6.74 8.21 0.21
N GLU A 122 6.78 6.89 0.21
CA GLU A 122 7.32 6.11 1.32
C GLU A 122 8.84 6.28 1.42
N PHE A 123 9.33 6.64 2.61
CA PHE A 123 10.75 6.87 2.88
C PHE A 123 11.24 6.07 4.09
N GLY A 124 10.62 6.25 5.25
CA GLY A 124 11.15 5.73 6.51
C GLY A 124 11.24 4.22 6.58
N VAL A 125 10.19 3.50 6.17
CA VAL A 125 10.17 2.03 6.16
C VAL A 125 11.14 1.49 5.13
N VAL A 126 11.12 2.02 3.89
CA VAL A 126 11.99 1.52 2.80
C VAL A 126 13.46 1.77 3.09
N LEU A 127 13.81 2.89 3.71
CA LEU A 127 15.19 3.16 4.13
C LEU A 127 15.65 2.15 5.18
N MET A 128 14.80 1.83 6.17
CA MET A 128 15.13 0.90 7.24
C MET A 128 15.34 -0.53 6.75
N ILE A 129 14.48 -1.01 5.84
CA ILE A 129 14.52 -2.42 5.40
C ILE A 129 15.35 -2.64 4.13
N GLY A 130 15.56 -1.59 3.34
CA GLY A 130 16.26 -1.66 2.04
C GLY A 130 17.61 -0.97 2.04
N GLY A 131 17.83 0.00 2.93
CA GLY A 131 18.97 0.90 2.82
C GLY A 131 18.90 1.69 1.51
N SER A 132 20.04 1.84 0.82
CA SER A 132 20.12 2.52 -0.47
C SER A 132 21.12 1.84 -1.39
N LEU A 133 20.86 0.57 -1.70
CA LEU A 133 21.72 -0.19 -2.60
C LEU A 133 21.42 0.18 -4.05
N ALA A 134 22.41 0.77 -4.73
CA ALA A 134 22.25 1.19 -6.12
C ALA A 134 21.93 0.00 -7.03
N GLY A 135 20.86 0.12 -7.83
CA GLY A 135 20.40 -0.94 -8.73
C GLY A 135 19.53 -2.02 -8.07
N GLU A 136 19.36 -2.01 -6.73
CA GLU A 136 18.57 -3.01 -6.02
C GLU A 136 17.45 -2.39 -5.17
N THR A 137 17.81 -1.59 -4.16
CA THR A 137 16.85 -1.09 -3.15
C THR A 137 16.75 0.42 -3.08
N ARG A 138 17.51 1.15 -3.90
CA ARG A 138 17.47 2.60 -3.97
C ARG A 138 16.19 3.08 -4.65
N VAL A 139 15.21 3.52 -3.86
CA VAL A 139 13.94 4.08 -4.34
C VAL A 139 14.01 5.59 -4.48
N ALA A 140 13.06 6.19 -5.21
CA ALA A 140 13.07 7.61 -5.54
C ALA A 140 13.04 8.53 -4.31
N SER A 141 12.27 8.19 -3.27
CA SER A 141 12.19 8.94 -2.02
C SER A 141 13.53 8.94 -1.25
N VAL A 142 14.23 7.81 -1.25
CA VAL A 142 15.56 7.69 -0.63
C VAL A 142 16.62 8.45 -1.46
N ALA A 143 16.58 8.34 -2.79
CA ALA A 143 17.48 9.09 -3.67
C ALA A 143 17.30 10.62 -3.53
N LEU A 144 16.06 11.08 -3.36
CA LEU A 144 15.77 12.48 -3.07
C LEU A 144 16.46 12.94 -1.79
N TYR A 145 16.29 12.15 -0.71
CA TYR A 145 16.91 12.44 0.58
C TYR A 145 18.45 12.49 0.49
N GLU A 146 19.08 11.53 -0.20
CA GLU A 146 20.53 11.51 -0.41
C GLU A 146 21.05 12.74 -1.17
N HIS A 147 20.33 13.21 -2.21
CA HIS A 147 20.70 14.44 -2.91
C HIS A 147 20.64 15.66 -1.98
N VAL A 148 19.63 15.72 -1.09
CA VAL A 148 19.53 16.81 -0.10
C VAL A 148 20.70 16.75 0.89
N GLU A 149 21.03 15.56 1.43
CA GLU A 149 22.15 15.39 2.35
C GLU A 149 23.51 15.74 1.70
N ALA A 150 23.68 15.39 0.42
CA ALA A 150 24.86 15.72 -0.35
C ALA A 150 24.95 17.21 -0.75
N GLY A 151 23.94 18.04 -0.47
CA GLY A 151 23.87 19.44 -0.89
C GLY A 151 23.59 19.62 -2.39
N ASP A 152 23.28 18.55 -3.14
CA ASP A 152 22.89 18.60 -4.56
C ASP A 152 21.42 18.95 -4.72
N TYR A 153 21.08 20.18 -4.36
CA TYR A 153 19.70 20.68 -4.44
C TYR A 153 19.16 20.73 -5.87
N ALA A 154 20.01 20.80 -6.88
CA ALA A 154 19.58 20.81 -8.28
C ALA A 154 18.99 19.45 -8.69
N SER A 155 19.65 18.35 -8.33
CA SER A 155 19.14 16.99 -8.56
C SER A 155 17.95 16.68 -7.66
N ALA A 156 17.99 17.09 -6.39
CA ALA A 156 16.88 16.96 -5.45
C ALA A 156 15.61 17.65 -5.99
N HIS A 157 15.74 18.89 -6.48
CA HIS A 157 14.62 19.65 -7.04
C HIS A 157 14.01 18.96 -8.27
N ARG A 158 14.84 18.46 -9.19
CA ARG A 158 14.36 17.73 -10.39
C ARG A 158 13.56 16.50 -10.00
N LEU A 159 14.09 15.70 -9.08
CA LEU A 159 13.42 14.49 -8.62
C LEU A 159 12.13 14.80 -7.86
N ALA A 160 12.16 15.78 -6.97
CA ALA A 160 10.99 16.27 -6.23
C ALA A 160 9.89 16.79 -7.17
N ALA A 161 10.26 17.56 -8.20
CA ALA A 161 9.32 18.06 -9.20
C ALA A 161 8.64 16.92 -9.97
N VAL A 162 9.39 15.88 -10.38
CA VAL A 162 8.82 14.70 -11.04
C VAL A 162 7.84 13.98 -10.11
N LEU A 163 8.22 13.71 -8.85
CA LEU A 163 7.33 13.04 -7.89
C LEU A 163 6.06 13.87 -7.63
N LEU A 164 6.18 15.20 -7.50
CA LEU A 164 5.06 16.09 -7.33
C LEU A 164 4.10 16.05 -8.51
N VAL A 165 4.61 16.17 -9.74
CA VAL A 165 3.79 16.12 -10.97
C VAL A 165 3.07 14.77 -11.08
N VAL A 166 3.78 13.65 -10.84
CA VAL A 166 3.19 12.31 -10.88
C VAL A 166 2.07 12.18 -9.84
N SER A 167 2.31 12.65 -8.60
CA SER A 167 1.30 12.60 -7.53
C SER A 167 0.06 13.43 -7.86
N VAL A 168 0.25 14.65 -8.37
CA VAL A 168 -0.87 15.52 -8.80
C VAL A 168 -1.67 14.88 -9.93
N LEU A 169 -1.00 14.33 -10.94
CA LEU A 169 -1.68 13.66 -12.06
C LEU A 169 -2.46 12.43 -11.62
N MET A 170 -1.92 11.63 -10.70
CA MET A 170 -2.62 10.47 -10.14
C MET A 170 -3.89 10.87 -9.37
N LEU A 171 -3.78 11.87 -8.48
CA LEU A 171 -4.93 12.37 -7.72
C LEU A 171 -5.97 13.04 -8.63
N TRP A 172 -5.52 13.82 -9.61
CA TRP A 172 -6.40 14.43 -10.59
C TRP A 172 -7.17 13.38 -11.42
N ALA A 173 -6.49 12.33 -11.88
CA ALA A 173 -7.11 11.22 -12.58
C ALA A 173 -8.15 10.51 -11.72
N LEU A 174 -7.86 10.27 -10.44
CA LEU A 174 -8.79 9.68 -9.48
C LEU A 174 -10.05 10.53 -9.33
N PHE A 175 -9.89 11.82 -9.02
CA PHE A 175 -11.02 12.71 -8.79
C PHE A 175 -11.86 12.93 -10.05
N ARG A 176 -11.22 13.04 -11.21
CA ARG A 176 -11.92 13.13 -12.49
C ARG A 176 -12.75 11.88 -12.78
N TRP A 177 -12.18 10.70 -12.52
CA TRP A 177 -12.88 9.44 -12.71
C TRP A 177 -14.07 9.29 -11.75
N GLN A 178 -13.89 9.64 -10.47
CA GLN A 178 -14.97 9.63 -9.47
C GLN A 178 -16.13 10.55 -9.86
N ARG A 179 -15.85 11.80 -10.30
CA ARG A 179 -16.87 12.75 -10.72
C ARG A 179 -17.67 12.26 -11.93
N LYS A 180 -17.00 11.66 -12.92
CA LYS A 180 -17.67 11.14 -14.14
C LYS A 180 -18.67 10.01 -13.83
N GLN A 181 -18.56 9.39 -12.69
CA GLN A 181 -19.42 8.27 -12.30
C GLN A 181 -20.62 8.72 -11.44
N GLN A 182 -20.60 9.96 -10.95
CA GLN A 182 -21.71 10.57 -10.17
C GLN A 182 -22.67 11.35 -11.06
N SER A 183 -22.33 11.56 -12.32
CA SER A 183 -23.16 12.16 -13.37
C SER A 183 -23.89 11.11 -14.18
#